data_08a06aab3bab432d9dc97784855ae749
#
_entry.id   08a06aab3bab432d9dc97784855ae749
#
_cell.length_a   1.000
_cell.length_b   1.000
_cell.length_c   1.000
_cell.angle_alpha   90.00
_cell.angle_beta   90.00
_cell.angle_gamma   90.00
#
_symmetry.space_group_name_H-M   'P 1'
#
loop_
_entity.id
_entity.type
_entity.pdbx_description
1 polymer ?
#
loop_
_entity_poly.entity_id
_entity_poly.type
_entity_poly.pdbx_seq_one_letter_code
_entity_poly.pdbx_strand_id
1 'polypeptide(L)'
;MVIQVDTREHKSEWERIQSQFDSLGVQYFRSKLYCGDYQSLDNAKLCIDRKKDLQERCGNVCQQHERFKAELIRAREAGIQLIILCEHGPDIKTVGDVYFWENPRKHKVIWKTVNGKRVKTVISDKAVDGCQLYKSLCTIRDKYGVRFEFCTKEETGRRIVELLS
;
A
#
# COMPACT_ATOMS: atom_id res chain seq x y z
N MET A 1 9.46 -6.11 21.34
CA MET A 1 8.32 -5.61 20.55
C MET A 1 7.43 -6.76 20.15
N VAL A 2 6.13 -6.64 20.31
CA VAL A 2 5.11 -7.58 19.82
C VAL A 2 4.25 -6.86 18.77
N ILE A 3 4.08 -7.45 17.61
CA ILE A 3 3.32 -6.85 16.50
C ILE A 3 1.92 -7.47 16.44
N GLN A 4 0.89 -6.64 16.52
CA GLN A 4 -0.48 -6.99 16.18
C GLN A 4 -0.68 -6.88 14.68
N VAL A 5 -1.22 -7.94 14.07
CA VAL A 5 -1.48 -8.04 12.63
C VAL A 5 -2.98 -8.14 12.40
N ASP A 6 -3.51 -7.33 11.47
CA ASP A 6 -4.94 -7.35 11.16
C ASP A 6 -5.37 -8.70 10.57
N THR A 7 -6.52 -9.19 11.00
CA THR A 7 -7.08 -10.46 10.50
C THR A 7 -7.56 -10.38 9.06
N ARG A 8 -7.73 -9.16 8.51
CA ARG A 8 -8.15 -8.91 7.12
C ARG A 8 -6.99 -8.97 6.11
N GLU A 9 -5.73 -9.05 6.58
CA GLU A 9 -4.58 -9.24 5.69
C GLU A 9 -4.77 -10.53 4.86
N HIS A 10 -4.58 -10.43 3.55
CA HIS A 10 -4.81 -11.54 2.62
C HIS A 10 -3.89 -12.73 2.93
N LYS A 11 -4.44 -13.94 2.93
CA LYS A 11 -3.73 -15.15 3.41
C LYS A 11 -2.35 -15.35 2.77
N SER A 12 -2.25 -15.26 1.45
CA SER A 12 -0.96 -15.50 0.75
C SER A 12 0.09 -14.43 1.05
N GLU A 13 -0.32 -13.18 1.23
CA GLU A 13 0.59 -12.10 1.60
C GLU A 13 1.02 -12.23 3.06
N TRP A 14 0.07 -12.60 3.93
CA TRP A 14 0.37 -12.87 5.33
C TRP A 14 1.38 -14.00 5.49
N GLU A 15 1.20 -15.15 4.84
CA GLU A 15 2.12 -16.29 4.92
C GLU A 15 3.57 -15.89 4.56
N ARG A 16 3.73 -15.04 3.55
CA ARG A 16 5.04 -14.49 3.16
C ARG A 16 5.65 -13.62 4.24
N ILE A 17 4.87 -12.66 4.79
CA ILE A 17 5.34 -11.73 5.82
C ILE A 17 5.57 -12.46 7.14
N GLN A 18 4.72 -13.43 7.47
CA GLN A 18 4.90 -14.30 8.62
C GLN A 18 6.25 -15.01 8.58
N SER A 19 6.61 -15.63 7.46
CA SER A 19 7.93 -16.25 7.29
C SER A 19 9.09 -15.28 7.50
N GLN A 20 8.93 -14.02 7.09
CA GLN A 20 9.92 -12.97 7.34
C GLN A 20 10.00 -12.61 8.84
N PHE A 21 8.86 -12.49 9.52
CA PHE A 21 8.82 -12.24 10.97
C PHE A 21 9.45 -13.38 11.75
N ASP A 22 9.13 -14.63 11.39
CA ASP A 22 9.71 -15.84 12.02
C ASP A 22 11.24 -15.85 11.89
N SER A 23 11.76 -15.51 10.69
CA SER A 23 13.21 -15.42 10.45
C SER A 23 13.91 -14.30 11.23
N LEU A 24 13.18 -13.24 11.58
CA LEU A 24 13.66 -12.12 12.38
C LEU A 24 13.43 -12.32 13.90
N GLY A 25 12.81 -13.42 14.32
CA GLY A 25 12.48 -13.69 15.72
C GLY A 25 11.44 -12.72 16.29
N VAL A 26 10.57 -12.14 15.45
CA VAL A 26 9.55 -11.18 15.86
C VAL A 26 8.35 -11.91 16.44
N GLN A 27 7.91 -11.46 17.61
CA GLN A 27 6.66 -11.92 18.20
C GLN A 27 5.46 -11.19 17.58
N TYR A 28 4.42 -11.93 17.24
CA TYR A 28 3.20 -11.36 16.66
C TYR A 28 1.97 -12.15 17.06
N PHE A 29 0.80 -11.53 16.91
CA PHE A 29 -0.50 -12.20 16.98
C PHE A 29 -1.49 -11.54 16.02
N ARG A 30 -2.53 -12.27 15.64
CA ARG A 30 -3.56 -11.76 14.74
C ARG A 30 -4.82 -11.35 15.49
N SER A 31 -5.22 -10.10 15.29
CA SER A 31 -6.47 -9.55 15.82
C SER A 31 -6.90 -8.36 14.96
N LYS A 32 -8.17 -8.03 14.97
CA LYS A 32 -8.70 -6.89 14.21
C LYS A 32 -8.09 -5.58 14.72
N LEU A 33 -7.54 -4.78 13.81
CA LEU A 33 -7.04 -3.44 14.06
C LEU A 33 -8.12 -2.37 13.81
N TYR A 34 -7.98 -1.25 14.50
CA TYR A 34 -8.84 -0.07 14.29
C TYR A 34 -8.56 0.58 12.94
N CYS A 35 -7.28 0.70 12.56
CA CYS A 35 -6.82 1.15 11.24
C CYS A 35 -5.52 0.45 10.86
N GLY A 36 -5.22 0.40 9.57
CA GLY A 36 -4.03 -0.25 9.01
C GLY A 36 -4.02 -1.76 9.16
N ASP A 37 -2.85 -2.36 8.94
CA ASP A 37 -2.62 -3.80 8.90
C ASP A 37 -1.65 -4.28 9.99
N TYR A 38 -0.73 -3.40 10.48
CA TYR A 38 0.32 -3.73 11.46
C TYR A 38 0.45 -2.63 12.50
N GLN A 39 0.57 -3.01 13.78
CA GLN A 39 0.76 -2.10 14.89
C GLN A 39 1.65 -2.75 15.96
N SER A 40 2.54 -1.98 16.59
CA SER A 40 3.28 -2.45 17.76
C SER A 40 2.44 -2.26 19.05
N LEU A 41 2.46 -3.23 19.95
CA LEU A 41 1.88 -3.07 21.28
C LEU A 41 2.61 -2.00 22.11
N ASP A 42 3.88 -1.75 21.81
CA ASP A 42 4.68 -0.76 22.52
C ASP A 42 4.32 0.67 22.13
N ASN A 43 3.70 0.86 20.94
CA ASN A 43 3.28 2.16 20.43
C ASN A 43 1.95 2.10 19.67
N ALA A 44 0.85 2.21 20.39
CA ALA A 44 -0.49 2.23 19.80
C ALA A 44 -0.81 3.50 18.97
N LYS A 45 0.08 4.49 18.95
CA LYS A 45 -0.06 5.71 18.14
C LYS A 45 0.59 5.61 16.77
N LEU A 46 1.15 4.47 16.42
CA LEU A 46 1.82 4.24 15.14
C LEU A 46 1.23 2.98 14.48
N CYS A 47 0.75 3.10 13.25
CA CYS A 47 0.17 2.00 12.49
C CYS A 47 0.66 2.00 11.04
N ILE A 48 0.82 0.83 10.48
CA ILE A 48 1.21 0.64 9.07
C ILE A 48 0.03 0.07 8.30
N ASP A 49 -0.30 0.69 7.17
CA ASP A 49 -1.20 0.17 6.14
C ASP A 49 -0.36 -0.24 4.92
N ARG A 50 -0.32 -1.55 4.62
CA ARG A 50 0.49 -2.11 3.54
C ARG A 50 -0.25 -2.10 2.22
N LYS A 51 0.44 -1.77 1.15
CA LYS A 51 -0.03 -1.86 -0.23
C LYS A 51 0.92 -2.70 -1.05
N LYS A 52 0.40 -3.67 -1.77
CA LYS A 52 1.20 -4.66 -2.53
C LYS A 52 1.93 -4.07 -3.74
N ASP A 53 1.49 -2.92 -4.24
CA ASP A 53 2.12 -2.20 -5.35
C ASP A 53 1.51 -0.80 -5.57
N LEU A 54 2.09 -0.04 -6.50
CA LEU A 54 1.56 1.27 -6.90
C LEU A 54 0.24 1.18 -7.67
N GLN A 55 -0.09 0.05 -8.32
CA GLN A 55 -1.38 -0.12 -9.01
C GLN A 55 -2.53 -0.24 -8.00
N GLU A 56 -2.33 -0.97 -6.91
CA GLU A 56 -3.29 -1.00 -5.79
C GLU A 56 -3.46 0.40 -5.21
N ARG A 57 -2.37 1.15 -5.10
CA ARG A 57 -2.39 2.53 -4.62
C ARG A 57 -3.23 3.44 -5.52
N CYS A 58 -3.10 3.31 -6.85
CA CYS A 58 -3.97 4.02 -7.78
C CYS A 58 -5.45 3.68 -7.57
N GLY A 59 -5.77 2.40 -7.32
CA GLY A 59 -7.12 1.95 -7.00
C GLY A 59 -7.69 2.64 -5.76
N ASN A 60 -6.90 2.73 -4.69
CA ASN A 60 -7.31 3.38 -3.45
C ASN A 60 -7.56 4.89 -3.62
N VAL A 61 -6.72 5.57 -4.40
CA VAL A 61 -6.85 7.02 -4.64
C VAL A 61 -7.98 7.34 -5.61
N CYS A 62 -8.24 6.49 -6.63
CA CYS A 62 -9.16 6.81 -7.73
C CYS A 62 -10.51 6.09 -7.64
N GLN A 63 -10.55 4.84 -7.15
CA GLN A 63 -11.75 4.01 -7.16
C GLN A 63 -12.34 3.77 -5.77
N GLN A 64 -11.49 3.64 -4.74
CA GLN A 64 -11.89 3.42 -3.35
C GLN A 64 -11.65 4.67 -2.48
N HIS A 65 -11.72 5.83 -3.08
CA HIS A 65 -11.36 7.10 -2.45
C HIS A 65 -12.09 7.34 -1.12
N GLU A 66 -13.40 7.10 -1.05
CA GLU A 66 -14.18 7.34 0.17
C GLU A 66 -13.80 6.39 1.32
N ARG A 67 -13.59 5.10 1.02
CA ARG A 67 -13.18 4.13 2.05
C ARG A 67 -11.78 4.46 2.59
N PHE A 68 -10.85 4.73 1.70
CA PHE A 68 -9.49 5.10 2.07
C PHE A 68 -9.45 6.42 2.85
N LYS A 69 -10.19 7.43 2.38
CA LYS A 69 -10.35 8.72 3.07
C LYS A 69 -10.93 8.55 4.48
N ALA A 70 -11.95 7.70 4.65
CA ALA A 70 -12.52 7.41 5.96
C ALA A 70 -11.49 6.78 6.91
N GLU A 71 -10.59 5.94 6.42
CA GLU A 71 -9.49 5.37 7.19
C GLU A 71 -8.48 6.44 7.62
N LEU A 72 -8.09 7.33 6.72
CA LEU A 72 -7.21 8.46 7.01
C LEU A 72 -7.78 9.39 8.08
N ILE A 73 -9.09 9.66 7.99
CA ILE A 73 -9.81 10.50 8.99
C ILE A 73 -9.80 9.79 10.34
N ARG A 74 -10.18 8.50 10.39
CA ARG A 74 -10.17 7.72 11.64
C ARG A 74 -8.81 7.71 12.33
N ALA A 75 -7.74 7.46 11.57
CA ALA A 75 -6.39 7.48 12.11
C ALA A 75 -6.04 8.85 12.70
N ARG A 76 -6.32 9.92 11.97
CA ARG A 76 -6.07 11.30 12.43
C ARG A 76 -6.86 11.66 13.70
N GLU A 77 -8.15 11.33 13.75
CA GLU A 77 -9.02 11.62 14.90
C GLU A 77 -8.60 10.82 16.14
N ALA A 78 -8.10 9.60 15.97
CA ALA A 78 -7.52 8.79 17.05
C ALA A 78 -6.10 9.23 17.47
N GLY A 79 -5.51 10.22 16.79
CA GLY A 79 -4.12 10.63 16.99
C GLY A 79 -3.12 9.54 16.64
N ILE A 80 -3.45 8.69 15.65
CA ILE A 80 -2.59 7.62 15.15
C ILE A 80 -1.83 8.13 13.94
N GLN A 81 -0.50 8.05 13.98
CA GLN A 81 0.36 8.27 12.82
C GLN A 81 0.24 7.06 11.90
N LEU A 82 -0.40 7.25 10.76
CA LEU A 82 -0.51 6.18 9.74
C LEU A 82 0.67 6.26 8.78
N ILE A 83 1.35 5.14 8.60
CA ILE A 83 2.39 4.93 7.59
C ILE A 83 1.79 4.05 6.49
N ILE A 84 1.85 4.51 5.26
CA ILE A 84 1.49 3.72 4.10
C ILE A 84 2.77 3.09 3.54
N LEU A 85 2.93 1.79 3.74
CA LEU A 85 4.06 1.02 3.23
C LEU A 85 3.68 0.38 1.90
N CYS A 86 4.30 0.83 0.81
CA CYS A 86 4.05 0.32 -0.53
C CYS A 86 5.16 -0.62 -0.97
N GLU A 87 4.80 -1.87 -1.27
CA GLU A 87 5.71 -2.83 -1.88
C GLU A 87 5.86 -2.51 -3.36
N HIS A 88 7.08 -2.23 -3.80
CA HIS A 88 7.38 -1.99 -5.22
C HIS A 88 8.79 -2.46 -5.55
N GLY A 89 9.17 -2.36 -6.84
CA GLY A 89 10.53 -2.69 -7.27
C GLY A 89 11.58 -1.74 -6.69
N PRO A 90 12.87 -2.07 -6.82
CA PRO A 90 13.96 -1.34 -6.18
C PRO A 90 14.16 0.09 -6.68
N ASP A 91 13.50 0.46 -7.75
CA ASP A 91 13.52 1.77 -8.41
C ASP A 91 12.63 2.83 -7.72
N ILE A 92 11.68 2.41 -6.87
CA ILE A 92 10.81 3.32 -6.11
C ILE A 92 11.15 3.24 -4.62
N LYS A 93 11.84 4.25 -4.11
CA LYS A 93 12.27 4.35 -2.71
C LYS A 93 11.65 5.52 -1.97
N THR A 94 11.21 6.53 -2.72
CA THR A 94 10.66 7.76 -2.18
C THR A 94 9.37 8.15 -2.92
N VAL A 95 8.59 9.06 -2.34
CA VAL A 95 7.43 9.65 -3.04
C VAL A 95 7.85 10.35 -4.33
N GLY A 96 9.07 10.92 -4.36
CA GLY A 96 9.61 11.59 -5.56
C GLY A 96 9.79 10.65 -6.75
N ASP A 97 10.21 9.42 -6.49
CA ASP A 97 10.43 8.42 -7.55
C ASP A 97 9.11 8.01 -8.22
N VAL A 98 7.99 8.09 -7.49
CA VAL A 98 6.65 7.80 -8.04
C VAL A 98 6.30 8.72 -9.21
N TYR A 99 6.87 9.92 -9.28
CA TYR A 99 6.63 10.84 -10.39
C TYR A 99 6.99 10.24 -11.76
N PHE A 100 8.03 9.43 -11.80
CA PHE A 100 8.54 8.80 -13.03
C PHE A 100 7.97 7.40 -13.28
N TRP A 101 7.11 6.89 -12.36
CA TRP A 101 6.53 5.57 -12.52
C TRP A 101 5.57 5.50 -13.70
N GLU A 102 5.78 4.50 -14.56
CA GLU A 102 4.88 4.19 -15.66
C GLU A 102 3.84 3.14 -15.23
N ASN A 103 2.57 3.50 -15.30
CA ASN A 103 1.49 2.58 -14.95
C ASN A 103 1.35 1.48 -16.01
N PRO A 104 1.62 0.20 -15.68
CA PRO A 104 1.57 -0.89 -16.66
C PRO A 104 0.20 -1.05 -17.33
N ARG A 105 -0.88 -0.54 -16.73
CA ARG A 105 -2.23 -0.61 -17.31
C ARG A 105 -2.37 0.23 -18.59
N LYS A 106 -1.53 1.22 -18.79
CA LYS A 106 -1.50 2.02 -20.04
C LYS A 106 -1.06 1.22 -21.25
N HIS A 107 -0.21 0.21 -21.02
CA HIS A 107 0.38 -0.61 -22.07
C HIS A 107 -0.21 -2.03 -22.14
N LYS A 108 -0.98 -2.43 -21.12
CA LYS A 108 -1.56 -3.77 -21.07
C LYS A 108 -2.67 -3.91 -22.09
N VAL A 109 -2.48 -4.85 -23.00
CA VAL A 109 -3.39 -5.12 -24.11
C VAL A 109 -4.21 -6.37 -23.81
N ILE A 110 -5.48 -6.30 -24.17
CA ILE A 110 -6.41 -7.44 -24.17
C ILE A 110 -7.06 -7.62 -25.53
N TRP A 111 -7.47 -8.84 -25.82
CA TRP A 111 -8.26 -9.12 -27.00
C TRP A 111 -9.75 -8.99 -26.69
N LYS A 112 -10.44 -8.13 -27.39
CA LYS A 112 -11.91 -7.99 -27.32
C LYS A 112 -12.54 -8.41 -28.65
N THR A 113 -13.71 -8.99 -28.60
CA THR A 113 -14.52 -9.24 -29.80
C THR A 113 -15.42 -8.03 -30.04
N VAL A 114 -15.21 -7.36 -31.18
CA VAL A 114 -16.01 -6.21 -31.62
C VAL A 114 -16.56 -6.56 -32.99
N ASN A 115 -17.87 -6.57 -33.16
CA ASN A 115 -18.57 -6.93 -34.41
C ASN A 115 -18.09 -8.28 -34.98
N GLY A 116 -17.91 -9.30 -34.13
CA GLY A 116 -17.49 -10.65 -34.52
C GLY A 116 -15.98 -10.79 -34.82
N LYS A 117 -15.19 -9.71 -34.78
CA LYS A 117 -13.75 -9.72 -35.02
C LYS A 117 -12.97 -9.54 -33.72
N ARG A 118 -11.89 -10.29 -33.53
CA ARG A 118 -10.97 -10.11 -32.39
C ARG A 118 -10.07 -8.89 -32.65
N VAL A 119 -10.19 -7.90 -31.78
CA VAL A 119 -9.42 -6.65 -31.87
C VAL A 119 -8.53 -6.50 -30.62
N LYS A 120 -7.30 -6.12 -30.84
CA LYS A 120 -6.35 -5.81 -29.78
C LYS A 120 -6.67 -4.43 -29.20
N THR A 121 -6.94 -4.37 -27.89
CA THR A 121 -7.38 -3.12 -27.25
C THR A 121 -6.56 -2.90 -25.97
N VAL A 122 -6.11 -1.67 -25.74
CA VAL A 122 -5.45 -1.28 -24.48
C VAL A 122 -6.49 -1.31 -23.36
N ILE A 123 -6.13 -1.81 -22.17
CA ILE A 123 -7.06 -1.92 -21.02
C ILE A 123 -7.54 -0.55 -20.59
N SER A 124 -6.63 0.42 -20.46
CA SER A 124 -6.98 1.78 -20.07
C SER A 124 -5.88 2.77 -20.50
N ASP A 125 -6.16 3.53 -21.52
CA ASP A 125 -5.38 4.71 -21.94
C ASP A 125 -5.44 5.86 -20.92
N LYS A 126 -6.49 5.87 -20.09
CA LYS A 126 -6.73 6.85 -19.02
C LYS A 126 -6.25 6.38 -17.64
N ALA A 127 -5.43 5.34 -17.57
CA ALA A 127 -4.86 4.91 -16.30
C ALA A 127 -4.00 6.03 -15.70
N VAL A 128 -4.13 6.26 -14.40
CA VAL A 128 -3.35 7.26 -13.65
C VAL A 128 -1.86 7.01 -13.88
N ASP A 129 -1.13 8.05 -14.27
CA ASP A 129 0.32 8.02 -14.41
C ASP A 129 1.05 8.40 -13.11
N GLY A 130 2.38 8.25 -13.14
CA GLY A 130 3.22 8.53 -11.99
C GLY A 130 3.12 9.98 -11.52
N CYS A 131 3.09 10.94 -12.45
CA CYS A 131 2.95 12.36 -12.11
C CYS A 131 1.62 12.66 -11.40
N GLN A 132 0.51 12.10 -11.88
CA GLN A 132 -0.80 12.26 -11.24
C GLN A 132 -0.85 11.58 -9.88
N LEU A 133 -0.28 10.35 -9.77
CA LEU A 133 -0.19 9.64 -8.51
C LEU A 133 0.66 10.41 -7.49
N TYR A 134 1.84 10.87 -7.88
CA TYR A 134 2.71 11.70 -7.06
C TYR A 134 1.99 12.91 -6.45
N LYS A 135 1.29 13.69 -7.28
CA LYS A 135 0.51 14.85 -6.81
C LYS A 135 -0.56 14.46 -5.79
N SER A 136 -1.23 13.33 -6.04
CA SER A 136 -2.24 12.80 -5.11
C SER A 136 -1.62 12.37 -3.78
N LEU A 137 -0.45 11.70 -3.80
CA LEU A 137 0.26 11.31 -2.58
C LEU A 137 0.71 12.53 -1.77
N CYS A 138 1.25 13.56 -2.43
CA CYS A 138 1.61 14.82 -1.77
C CYS A 138 0.39 15.46 -1.10
N THR A 139 -0.73 15.57 -1.81
CA THR A 139 -1.98 16.12 -1.26
C THR A 139 -2.46 15.34 -0.04
N ILE A 140 -2.41 14.00 -0.10
CA ILE A 140 -2.83 13.13 1.00
C ILE A 140 -1.89 13.30 2.20
N ARG A 141 -0.57 13.32 1.98
CA ARG A 141 0.43 13.57 3.01
C ARG A 141 0.16 14.89 3.74
N ASP A 142 0.02 15.96 2.97
CA ASP A 142 -0.13 17.32 3.52
C ASP A 142 -1.47 17.51 4.24
N LYS A 143 -2.53 16.86 3.76
CA LYS A 143 -3.88 16.98 4.34
C LYS A 143 -4.10 16.11 5.58
N TYR A 144 -3.55 14.90 5.60
CA TYR A 144 -3.84 13.90 6.64
C TYR A 144 -2.64 13.56 7.52
N GLY A 145 -1.46 14.10 7.22
CA GLY A 145 -0.25 13.86 8.00
C GLY A 145 0.30 12.43 7.88
N VAL A 146 -0.07 11.67 6.84
CA VAL A 146 0.43 10.32 6.64
C VAL A 146 1.86 10.30 6.10
N ARG A 147 2.61 9.26 6.44
CA ARG A 147 3.93 8.98 5.85
C ARG A 147 3.78 7.94 4.75
N PHE A 148 4.56 8.10 3.68
CA PHE A 148 4.70 7.09 2.63
C PHE A 148 6.09 6.51 2.69
N GLU A 149 6.16 5.18 2.76
CA GLU A 149 7.38 4.40 2.79
C GLU A 149 7.32 3.34 1.69
N PHE A 150 8.48 2.94 1.19
CA PHE A 150 8.59 2.00 0.09
C PHE A 150 9.58 0.90 0.44
N CYS A 151 9.33 -0.31 -0.03
CA CYS A 151 10.25 -1.44 0.09
C CYS A 151 9.99 -2.46 -1.02
N THR A 152 10.90 -3.39 -1.21
CA THR A 152 10.63 -4.58 -2.01
C THR A 152 9.83 -5.61 -1.19
N LYS A 153 9.25 -6.60 -1.86
CA LYS A 153 8.49 -7.68 -1.19
C LYS A 153 9.35 -8.50 -0.23
N GLU A 154 10.62 -8.65 -0.57
CA GLU A 154 11.60 -9.38 0.23
C GLU A 154 11.96 -8.66 1.52
N GLU A 155 11.81 -7.35 1.54
CA GLU A 155 12.16 -6.48 2.66
C GLU A 155 10.98 -6.15 3.59
N THR A 156 9.76 -6.49 3.20
CA THR A 156 8.54 -6.01 3.88
C THR A 156 8.53 -6.27 5.37
N GLY A 157 8.81 -7.51 5.81
CA GLY A 157 8.82 -7.86 7.24
C GLY A 157 9.84 -7.06 8.02
N ARG A 158 11.08 -6.96 7.51
CA ARG A 158 12.13 -6.14 8.12
C ARG A 158 11.71 -4.66 8.19
N ARG A 159 11.15 -4.14 7.10
CA ARG A 159 10.74 -2.74 7.03
C ARG A 159 9.60 -2.42 7.99
N ILE A 160 8.65 -3.33 8.17
CA ILE A 160 7.59 -3.19 9.19
C ILE A 160 8.20 -3.11 10.59
N VAL A 161 9.15 -3.99 10.93
CA VAL A 161 9.85 -3.98 12.22
C VAL A 161 10.57 -2.66 12.45
N GLU A 162 11.37 -2.21 11.48
CA GLU A 162 12.11 -0.93 11.55
C GLU A 162 11.19 0.28 11.76
N LEU A 163 10.06 0.30 11.07
CA LEU A 163 9.11 1.42 11.14
C LEU A 163 8.31 1.46 12.44
N LEU A 164 8.10 0.30 13.07
CA LEU A 164 7.35 0.17 14.34
C LEU A 164 8.25 0.23 15.59
N SER A 165 9.58 0.16 15.42
CA SER A 165 10.55 0.33 16.51
C SER A 165 10.79 1.79 16.81
#